data_199a25c5e6cb0e9e5244796d2f9850fe
#
_entry.id   199a25c5e6cb0e9e5244796d2f9850fe
#
_cell.length_a   1.000
_cell.length_b   1.000
_cell.length_c   1.000
_cell.angle_alpha   90.00
_cell.angle_beta   90.00
_cell.angle_gamma   90.00
#
_symmetry.space_group_name_H-M   'P 1'
#
loop_
_entity.id
_entity.type
_entity.pdbx_description
1 polymer ?
#
loop_
_entity_poly.entity_id
_entity_poly.type
_entity_poly.pdbx_seq_one_letter_code
_entity_poly.pdbx_strand_id
1 'polypeptide(L)'
;MPKDMTKSAIGRQMLDAYFHFRSNLPTVDEESGLDYKKSFKTTEDIASDLSTMATIDPDTIVSYLVDGDYQLATLPDGSIAWAIWERVLPIK
;
A
#
# COMPACT_ATOMS: atom_id res chain seq x y z
N MET A 1 -20.97 13.65 7.21
CA MET A 1 -20.79 14.85 6.40
C MET A 1 -20.36 14.46 5.00
N PRO A 2 -21.10 14.90 3.98
CA PRO A 2 -20.79 14.48 2.61
C PRO A 2 -19.37 14.80 2.14
N LYS A 3 -18.84 15.97 2.51
CA LYS A 3 -17.50 16.37 2.13
C LYS A 3 -16.44 15.39 2.61
N ASP A 4 -16.52 15.01 3.88
CA ASP A 4 -15.53 14.11 4.46
C ASP A 4 -15.63 12.71 3.85
N MET A 5 -16.84 12.26 3.60
CA MET A 5 -17.07 10.98 2.97
C MET A 5 -16.53 10.96 1.54
N THR A 6 -16.70 12.07 0.81
CA THR A 6 -16.19 12.19 -0.54
C THR A 6 -14.66 12.13 -0.57
N LYS A 7 -14.01 12.84 0.34
CA LYS A 7 -12.56 12.80 0.46
C LYS A 7 -12.05 11.40 0.76
N SER A 8 -12.69 10.73 1.70
CA SER A 8 -12.35 9.37 2.09
C SER A 8 -12.52 8.41 0.92
N ALA A 9 -13.61 8.56 0.17
CA ALA A 9 -13.86 7.70 -0.98
C ALA A 9 -12.80 7.89 -2.07
N ILE A 10 -12.41 9.13 -2.36
CA ILE A 10 -11.36 9.41 -3.33
C ILE A 10 -10.02 8.84 -2.86
N GLY A 11 -9.69 9.03 -1.59
CA GLY A 11 -8.48 8.47 -1.01
C GLY A 11 -8.43 6.96 -1.12
N ARG A 12 -9.54 6.29 -0.82
CA ARG A 12 -9.61 4.84 -0.93
C ARG A 12 -9.51 4.36 -2.38
N GLN A 13 -10.07 5.07 -3.33
CA GLN A 13 -9.93 4.74 -4.74
C GLN A 13 -8.48 4.84 -5.19
N MET A 14 -7.77 5.86 -4.73
CA MET A 14 -6.36 6.02 -5.02
C MET A 14 -5.54 4.89 -4.42
N LEU A 15 -5.86 4.49 -3.20
CA LEU A 15 -5.20 3.38 -2.54
C LEU A 15 -5.51 2.05 -3.23
N ASP A 16 -6.74 1.85 -3.69
CA ASP A 16 -7.08 0.65 -4.45
C ASP A 16 -6.22 0.54 -5.71
N ALA A 17 -6.02 1.65 -6.42
CA ALA A 17 -5.15 1.66 -7.60
C ALA A 17 -3.70 1.40 -7.22
N TYR A 18 -3.23 2.01 -6.15
CA TYR A 18 -1.87 1.85 -5.68
C TYR A 18 -1.58 0.39 -5.28
N PHE A 19 -2.55 -0.26 -4.64
CA PHE A 19 -2.39 -1.64 -4.17
C PHE A 19 -2.89 -2.69 -5.16
N HIS A 20 -3.23 -2.29 -6.38
CA HIS A 20 -3.72 -3.23 -7.39
C HIS A 20 -2.72 -4.37 -7.65
N PHE A 21 -1.44 -4.04 -7.73
CA PHE A 21 -0.37 -5.03 -7.91
C PHE A 21 0.47 -5.20 -6.64
N ARG A 22 -0.17 -5.04 -5.49
CA ARG A 22 0.45 -5.24 -4.19
C ARG A 22 -0.46 -6.13 -3.35
N SER A 23 0.12 -6.86 -2.42
CA SER A 23 -0.63 -7.83 -1.63
C SER A 23 -0.22 -7.80 -0.17
N ASN A 24 -1.13 -8.21 0.70
CA ASN A 24 -0.86 -8.36 2.12
C ASN A 24 -0.22 -9.72 2.47
N LEU A 25 -0.15 -10.62 1.49
CA LEU A 25 0.40 -11.97 1.66
C LEU A 25 1.27 -12.32 0.46
N PRO A 26 2.21 -13.27 0.62
CA PRO A 26 2.98 -13.75 -0.52
C PRO A 26 2.07 -14.28 -1.62
N THR A 27 2.35 -13.90 -2.84
CA THR A 27 1.57 -14.33 -3.99
C THR A 27 2.44 -14.35 -5.24
N VAL A 28 1.89 -14.85 -6.32
CA VAL A 28 2.57 -14.99 -7.60
C VAL A 28 1.83 -14.20 -8.67
N ASP A 29 2.57 -13.52 -9.53
CA ASP A 29 1.98 -12.82 -10.66
C ASP A 29 1.56 -13.86 -11.71
N GLU A 30 0.27 -13.89 -12.02
CA GLU A 30 -0.29 -14.87 -12.96
C GLU A 30 0.29 -14.74 -14.36
N GLU A 31 0.62 -13.53 -14.78
CA GLU A 31 1.12 -13.29 -16.13
C GLU A 31 2.57 -13.71 -16.30
N SER A 32 3.43 -13.37 -15.33
CA SER A 32 4.86 -13.65 -15.44
C SER A 32 5.30 -14.92 -14.71
N GLY A 33 4.49 -15.40 -13.78
CA GLY A 33 4.85 -16.52 -12.93
C GLY A 33 5.88 -16.19 -11.87
N LEU A 34 6.21 -14.91 -11.70
CA LEU A 34 7.18 -14.48 -10.71
C LEU A 34 6.53 -14.23 -9.36
N ASP A 35 7.25 -14.57 -8.29
CA ASP A 35 6.79 -14.29 -6.94
C ASP A 35 6.80 -12.78 -6.69
N TYR A 36 5.79 -12.29 -5.98
CA TYR A 36 5.80 -10.92 -5.49
C TYR A 36 6.92 -10.78 -4.48
N LYS A 37 7.58 -9.64 -4.50
CA LYS A 37 8.71 -9.37 -3.61
C LYS A 37 8.22 -8.63 -2.36
N LYS A 38 8.64 -9.13 -1.20
CA LYS A 38 8.31 -8.48 0.07
C LYS A 38 9.08 -7.17 0.21
N SER A 39 8.36 -6.14 0.63
CA SER A 39 8.90 -4.81 0.81
C SER A 39 8.33 -4.22 2.11
N PHE A 40 9.05 -3.26 2.68
CA PHE A 40 8.58 -2.58 3.88
C PHE A 40 8.40 -1.10 3.56
N LYS A 41 7.19 -0.60 3.79
CA LYS A 41 6.87 0.81 3.57
C LYS A 41 6.19 1.39 4.79
N THR A 42 6.62 2.59 5.18
CA THR A 42 5.92 3.31 6.25
C THR A 42 4.68 3.97 5.67
N THR A 43 3.77 4.41 6.56
CA THR A 43 2.61 5.19 6.13
C THR A 43 3.07 6.44 5.37
N GLU A 44 4.15 7.06 5.83
CA GLU A 44 4.70 8.24 5.17
C GLU A 44 5.24 7.94 3.78
N ASP A 45 5.87 6.78 3.60
CA ASP A 45 6.35 6.36 2.29
C ASP A 45 5.19 6.22 1.31
N ILE A 46 4.09 5.62 1.75
CA ILE A 46 2.91 5.45 0.91
C ILE A 46 2.30 6.81 0.57
N ALA A 47 2.18 7.68 1.55
CA ALA A 47 1.66 9.03 1.33
C ALA A 47 2.53 9.79 0.33
N SER A 48 3.85 9.65 0.44
CA SER A 48 4.79 10.29 -0.46
C SER A 48 4.65 9.77 -1.89
N ASP A 49 4.50 8.45 -2.04
CA ASP A 49 4.31 7.85 -3.37
C ASP A 49 3.04 8.37 -4.05
N LEU A 50 2.00 8.65 -3.27
CA LEU A 50 0.73 9.11 -3.81
C LEU A 50 0.64 10.62 -3.93
N SER A 51 1.60 11.36 -3.38
CA SER A 51 1.53 12.82 -3.28
C SER A 51 1.46 13.54 -4.62
N THR A 52 1.97 12.91 -5.69
CA THR A 52 1.90 13.47 -7.03
C THR A 52 0.48 13.46 -7.61
N MET A 53 -0.38 12.60 -7.08
CA MET A 53 -1.77 12.48 -7.55
C MET A 53 -2.74 13.16 -6.59
N ALA A 54 -2.53 13.00 -5.29
CA ALA A 54 -3.42 13.57 -4.28
C ALA A 54 -2.75 13.55 -2.91
N THR A 55 -3.18 14.45 -2.04
CA THR A 55 -2.79 14.40 -0.65
C THR A 55 -3.79 13.54 0.10
N ILE A 56 -3.32 12.45 0.68
CA ILE A 56 -4.15 11.51 1.41
C ILE A 56 -3.76 11.53 2.89
N ASP A 57 -4.76 11.64 3.76
CA ASP A 57 -4.53 11.62 5.20
C ASP A 57 -3.84 10.33 5.63
N PRO A 58 -2.82 10.41 6.49
CA PRO A 58 -2.20 9.19 7.05
C PRO A 58 -3.21 8.27 7.71
N ASP A 59 -4.22 8.82 8.39
CA ASP A 59 -5.27 8.01 9.02
C ASP A 59 -6.05 7.18 8.00
N THR A 60 -6.31 7.76 6.83
CA THR A 60 -6.99 7.04 5.75
C THR A 60 -6.12 5.87 5.25
N ILE A 61 -4.83 6.10 5.12
CA ILE A 61 -3.89 5.05 4.70
C ILE A 61 -3.85 3.93 5.74
N VAL A 62 -3.73 4.28 7.01
CA VAL A 62 -3.69 3.29 8.09
C VAL A 62 -4.99 2.47 8.11
N SER A 63 -6.13 3.14 8.01
CA SER A 63 -7.44 2.45 7.97
C SER A 63 -7.52 1.49 6.81
N TYR A 64 -7.07 1.91 5.64
CA TYR A 64 -7.08 1.07 4.46
C TYR A 64 -6.23 -0.19 4.66
N LEU A 65 -5.04 -0.03 5.21
CA LEU A 65 -4.13 -1.15 5.43
C LEU A 65 -4.65 -2.11 6.49
N VAL A 66 -5.22 -1.58 7.57
CA VAL A 66 -5.82 -2.40 8.62
C VAL A 66 -7.00 -3.19 8.05
N ASP A 67 -7.87 -2.52 7.30
CA ASP A 67 -9.02 -3.17 6.68
C ASP A 67 -8.60 -4.24 5.68
N GLY A 68 -7.45 -4.06 5.02
CA GLY A 68 -6.91 -5.02 4.06
C GLY A 68 -6.05 -6.11 4.68
N ASP A 69 -6.00 -6.19 6.01
CA ASP A 69 -5.22 -7.20 6.75
C ASP A 69 -3.72 -7.11 6.51
N TYR A 70 -3.21 -5.93 6.19
CA TYR A 70 -1.76 -5.72 6.13
C TYR A 70 -1.18 -5.72 7.53
N GLN A 71 0.03 -6.22 7.68
CA GLN A 71 0.68 -6.36 8.97
C GLN A 71 1.82 -5.40 9.15
N LEU A 72 2.00 -4.94 10.39
CA LEU A 72 3.14 -4.11 10.76
C LEU A 72 4.32 -5.01 11.14
N ALA A 73 5.51 -4.57 10.80
CA ALA A 73 6.74 -5.25 11.14
C ALA A 73 7.72 -4.26 11.74
N THR A 74 8.54 -4.72 12.68
CA THR A 74 9.61 -3.92 13.25
C THR A 74 10.88 -4.19 12.48
N LEU A 75 11.48 -3.12 11.96
CA LEU A 75 12.72 -3.22 11.19
C LEU A 75 13.93 -3.28 12.12
N PRO A 76 15.10 -3.72 11.61
CA PRO A 76 16.30 -3.83 12.44
C PRO A 76 16.72 -2.53 13.12
N ASP A 77 16.40 -1.38 12.52
CA ASP A 77 16.72 -0.07 13.11
C ASP A 77 15.71 0.40 14.16
N GLY A 78 14.70 -0.43 14.46
CA GLY A 78 13.67 -0.11 15.44
C GLY A 78 12.45 0.60 14.88
N SER A 79 12.47 0.98 13.60
CA SER A 79 11.31 1.60 12.98
C SER A 79 10.23 0.58 12.68
N ILE A 80 9.00 1.07 12.48
CA ILE A 80 7.86 0.21 12.17
C ILE A 80 7.38 0.52 10.76
N ALA A 81 7.14 -0.53 9.99
CA ALA A 81 6.70 -0.40 8.60
C ALA A 81 5.68 -1.48 8.26
N TRP A 82 4.94 -1.25 7.18
CA TRP A 82 3.96 -2.21 6.69
C TRP A 82 4.66 -3.25 5.80
N ALA A 83 4.33 -4.51 6.01
CA ALA A 83 4.84 -5.59 5.17
C ALA A 83 3.94 -5.70 3.93
N ILE A 84 4.51 -5.45 2.77
CA ILE A 84 3.77 -5.39 1.51
C ILE A 84 4.50 -6.23 0.48
N TRP A 85 3.78 -7.10 -0.21
CA TRP A 85 4.33 -7.87 -1.34
C TRP A 85 3.99 -7.16 -2.62
N GLU A 86 5.01 -6.84 -3.43
CA GLU A 86 4.86 -6.03 -4.63
C GLU A 86 5.18 -6.86 -5.88
N ARG A 87 4.41 -6.61 -6.94
CA ARG A 87 4.64 -7.24 -8.23
C ARG A 87 6.03 -6.87 -8.74
N VAL A 88 6.75 -7.89 -9.21
CA VAL A 88 8.05 -7.72 -9.85
C VAL A 88 7.86 -7.83 -11.35
N LEU A 89 8.28 -6.80 -12.08
CA LEU A 89 8.19 -6.84 -13.54
C LEU A 89 9.43 -7.55 -14.11
N PRO A 90 9.25 -8.38 -15.15
CA PRO A 90 10.40 -9.03 -15.78
C PRO A 90 11.36 -8.00 -16.35
N ILE A 91 12.65 -8.25 -16.17
CA ILE A 91 13.70 -7.41 -16.75
C ILE A 91 14.07 -8.00 -18.10
N LYS A 92 14.13 -7.15 -19.07
CA LYS A 92 14.48 -7.60 -20.42
C LYS A 92 15.93 -7.34 -20.73
#